data_1c4dfe3915a327650c20885439494b95
#
_entry.id   1c4dfe3915a327650c20885439494b95
#
_cell.length_a   1.000
_cell.length_b   1.000
_cell.length_c   1.000
_cell.angle_alpha   90.00
_cell.angle_beta   90.00
_cell.angle_gamma   90.00
#
_symmetry.space_group_name_H-M   'P 1'
#
loop_
_entity.id
_entity.type
_entity.pdbx_description
1 polymer ?
#
loop_
_entity_poly.entity_id
_entity_poly.type
_entity_poly.pdbx_seq_one_letter_code
_entity_poly.pdbx_strand_id
1 'polypeptide(L)'
;MLIIYIAGFIVCMGLALGLTPLVKKFAIKIGATDVPNARKVHTKIMPRLGGLAIFLAFVLGLLAVLPIIPYEFTPREVNFIKALLCGGGLIVLIGALDDRFELSAKVKLLGQIIAACIVVFGFGITVDFVNIPFNNTYSSLESWIAIPLTIFWIVGVTNAVNLIDGLDGLAAGVSGIAIATIAAMAFVMGNTMVAMLCLLLLGSIIGFLFFNFHPAKIFMGDTGSLFLGFCLALLALLGFKQIAVVSFITPLLIIGVPLSDTFFAIVRRKLQKKPIFAPDKGHLHHCLRELGFSHRQTVLIIYGIAAFFGILAVIQSSAALYEANWVTFVVICIMLFFLQIGAEITGLIGKTKRPVINFFLRMRMKANPERGSKS
;
A
#
# COMPACT_ATOMS: atom_id res chain seq x y z
N MET A 1 -23.59 9.33 11.85
CA MET A 1 -22.18 8.98 11.57
C MET A 1 -21.95 8.58 10.10
N LEU A 2 -22.62 7.52 9.58
CA LEU A 2 -22.39 7.03 8.19
C LEU A 2 -22.56 8.12 7.12
N ILE A 3 -23.58 8.97 7.23
CA ILE A 3 -23.84 10.08 6.28
C ILE A 3 -22.65 11.05 6.26
N ILE A 4 -22.07 11.39 7.43
CA ILE A 4 -20.92 12.30 7.52
C ILE A 4 -19.69 11.66 6.86
N TYR A 5 -19.51 10.36 7.02
CA TYR A 5 -18.40 9.64 6.38
C TYR A 5 -18.52 9.61 4.86
N ILE A 6 -19.72 9.32 4.35
CA ILE A 6 -20.01 9.35 2.91
C ILE A 6 -19.84 10.78 2.36
N ALA A 7 -20.34 11.79 3.06
CA ALA A 7 -20.16 13.19 2.68
C ALA A 7 -18.67 13.57 2.66
N GLY A 8 -17.91 13.19 3.69
CA GLY A 8 -16.46 13.42 3.75
C GLY A 8 -15.71 12.74 2.60
N PHE A 9 -16.04 11.48 2.28
CA PHE A 9 -15.51 10.77 1.12
C PHE A 9 -15.77 11.53 -0.18
N ILE A 10 -17.01 11.99 -0.41
CA ILE A 10 -17.40 12.74 -1.61
C ILE A 10 -16.66 14.09 -1.67
N VAL A 11 -16.54 14.79 -0.54
CA VAL A 11 -15.81 16.05 -0.45
C VAL A 11 -14.34 15.85 -0.80
N CYS A 12 -13.67 14.85 -0.22
CA CYS A 12 -12.27 14.54 -0.53
C CYS A 12 -12.09 14.14 -1.99
N MET A 13 -13.01 13.36 -2.56
CA MET A 13 -13.00 13.00 -3.97
C MET A 13 -13.14 14.23 -4.86
N GLY A 14 -14.08 15.11 -4.57
CA GLY A 14 -14.27 16.37 -5.30
C GLY A 14 -13.06 17.31 -5.19
N LEU A 15 -12.47 17.43 -3.99
CA LEU A 15 -11.24 18.19 -3.78
C LEU A 15 -10.07 17.63 -4.60
N ALA A 16 -9.88 16.31 -4.62
CA ALA A 16 -8.83 15.67 -5.40
C ALA A 16 -9.03 15.86 -6.90
N LEU A 17 -10.29 15.77 -7.39
CA LEU A 17 -10.63 16.06 -8.79
C LEU A 17 -10.29 17.51 -9.18
N GLY A 18 -10.55 18.49 -8.30
CA GLY A 18 -10.25 19.90 -8.54
C GLY A 18 -8.78 20.25 -8.38
N LEU A 19 -8.10 19.68 -7.36
CA LEU A 19 -6.70 19.98 -7.05
C LEU A 19 -5.72 19.32 -8.03
N THR A 20 -6.03 18.11 -8.54
CA THR A 20 -5.10 17.39 -9.43
C THR A 20 -4.73 18.18 -10.68
N PRO A 21 -5.64 18.86 -11.42
CA PRO A 21 -5.27 19.71 -12.53
C PRO A 21 -4.39 20.92 -12.13
N LEU A 22 -4.62 21.47 -10.94
CA LEU A 22 -3.82 22.59 -10.42
C LEU A 22 -2.41 22.14 -10.06
N VAL A 23 -2.30 21.02 -9.35
CA VAL A 23 -1.00 20.38 -9.02
C VAL A 23 -0.25 20.00 -10.29
N LYS A 24 -0.94 19.49 -11.31
CA LYS A 24 -0.33 19.19 -12.62
C LYS A 24 0.32 20.45 -13.23
N LYS A 25 -0.38 21.59 -13.27
CA LYS A 25 0.17 22.87 -13.77
C LYS A 25 1.36 23.33 -12.91
N PHE A 26 1.25 23.20 -11.59
CA PHE A 26 2.30 23.55 -10.65
C PHE A 26 3.55 22.68 -10.86
N ALA A 27 3.41 21.36 -10.99
CA ALA A 27 4.50 20.42 -11.25
C ALA A 27 5.27 20.79 -12.53
N ILE A 28 4.56 21.13 -13.61
CA ILE A 28 5.20 21.59 -14.87
C ILE A 28 5.95 22.91 -14.64
N LYS A 29 5.35 23.87 -13.91
CA LYS A 29 5.96 25.18 -13.65
C LYS A 29 7.28 25.07 -12.87
N ILE A 30 7.36 24.18 -11.88
CA ILE A 30 8.57 23.98 -11.07
C ILE A 30 9.55 22.97 -11.67
N GLY A 31 9.18 22.33 -12.80
CA GLY A 31 10.00 21.32 -13.46
C GLY A 31 10.06 19.98 -12.73
N ALA A 32 9.06 19.65 -11.90
CA ALA A 32 8.89 18.31 -11.32
C ALA A 32 8.23 17.40 -12.37
N THR A 33 9.02 16.97 -13.35
CA THR A 33 8.54 16.24 -14.52
C THR A 33 9.45 15.06 -14.84
N ASP A 34 8.84 13.98 -15.31
CA ASP A 34 9.55 12.80 -15.80
C ASP A 34 9.77 12.90 -17.31
N VAL A 35 11.04 12.97 -17.70
CA VAL A 35 11.42 13.05 -19.12
C VAL A 35 11.57 11.63 -19.68
N PRO A 36 11.01 11.35 -20.88
CA PRO A 36 11.17 10.07 -21.55
C PRO A 36 12.66 9.74 -21.78
N ASN A 37 13.02 8.49 -21.50
CA ASN A 37 14.32 7.94 -21.86
C ASN A 37 14.14 6.50 -22.35
N ALA A 38 15.21 5.90 -22.95
CA ALA A 38 15.17 4.55 -23.52
C ALA A 38 14.77 3.42 -22.55
N ARG A 39 14.67 3.70 -21.25
CA ARG A 39 14.30 2.73 -20.20
C ARG A 39 12.85 2.89 -19.72
N LYS A 40 12.17 4.00 -20.10
CA LYS A 40 10.83 4.36 -19.61
C LYS A 40 9.76 4.00 -20.63
N VAL A 41 8.57 3.67 -20.16
CA VAL A 41 7.45 3.20 -20.99
C VAL A 41 6.69 4.37 -21.64
N HIS A 42 6.76 5.58 -21.05
CA HIS A 42 6.06 6.75 -21.58
C HIS A 42 6.88 7.50 -22.63
N THR A 43 6.18 8.08 -23.61
CA THR A 43 6.76 8.80 -24.74
C THR A 43 6.65 10.33 -24.63
N LYS A 44 5.91 10.82 -23.63
CA LYS A 44 5.67 12.26 -23.38
C LYS A 44 6.23 12.64 -22.02
N ILE A 45 6.60 13.93 -21.86
CA ILE A 45 6.97 14.49 -20.55
C ILE A 45 5.77 14.40 -19.64
N MET A 46 5.94 13.70 -18.50
CA MET A 46 4.87 13.45 -17.53
C MET A 46 5.12 14.25 -16.25
N PRO A 47 4.16 15.08 -15.81
CA PRO A 47 4.28 15.74 -14.51
C PRO A 47 4.22 14.71 -13.40
N ARG A 48 5.08 14.87 -12.39
CA ARG A 48 5.08 14.15 -11.10
C ARG A 48 4.39 15.04 -10.06
N LEU A 49 4.35 14.71 -8.80
CA LEU A 49 3.67 15.41 -7.71
C LEU A 49 2.18 15.09 -7.55
N GLY A 50 1.63 14.09 -8.22
CA GLY A 50 0.22 13.72 -8.05
C GLY A 50 -0.16 13.44 -6.60
N GLY A 51 0.77 12.93 -5.80
CA GLY A 51 0.60 12.71 -4.37
C GLY A 51 0.28 13.98 -3.56
N LEU A 52 0.76 15.15 -4.01
CA LEU A 52 0.42 16.41 -3.36
C LEU A 52 -1.08 16.71 -3.46
N ALA A 53 -1.74 16.35 -4.57
CA ALA A 53 -3.19 16.50 -4.70
C ALA A 53 -3.95 15.56 -3.75
N ILE A 54 -3.48 14.31 -3.58
CA ILE A 54 -4.05 13.36 -2.62
C ILE A 54 -3.92 13.91 -1.19
N PHE A 55 -2.73 14.33 -0.81
CA PHE A 55 -2.45 14.88 0.53
C PHE A 55 -3.29 16.12 0.85
N LEU A 56 -3.30 17.10 -0.05
CA LEU A 56 -4.08 18.33 0.15
C LEU A 56 -5.59 18.05 0.22
N ALA A 57 -6.11 17.17 -0.65
CA ALA A 57 -7.52 16.77 -0.59
C ALA A 57 -7.88 16.09 0.72
N PHE A 58 -7.01 15.19 1.21
CA PHE A 58 -7.18 14.51 2.48
C PHE A 58 -7.15 15.50 3.66
N VAL A 59 -6.15 16.39 3.72
CA VAL A 59 -6.02 17.37 4.82
C VAL A 59 -7.20 18.35 4.84
N LEU A 60 -7.56 18.93 3.68
CA LEU A 60 -8.68 19.86 3.59
C LEU A 60 -10.01 19.18 3.91
N GLY A 61 -10.21 17.95 3.43
CA GLY A 61 -11.39 17.16 3.77
C GLY A 61 -11.47 16.82 5.26
N LEU A 62 -10.35 16.46 5.88
CA LEU A 62 -10.26 16.22 7.32
C LEU A 62 -10.62 17.47 8.12
N LEU A 63 -10.05 18.63 7.76
CA LEU A 63 -10.37 19.92 8.40
C LEU A 63 -11.83 20.31 8.23
N ALA A 64 -12.46 19.97 7.12
CA ALA A 64 -13.89 20.23 6.89
C ALA A 64 -14.81 19.30 7.69
N VAL A 65 -14.40 18.05 7.92
CA VAL A 65 -15.22 17.03 8.58
C VAL A 65 -15.07 17.06 10.11
N LEU A 66 -13.87 17.33 10.63
CA LEU A 66 -13.61 17.32 12.09
C LEU A 66 -14.59 18.19 12.91
N PRO A 67 -14.97 19.42 12.50
CA PRO A 67 -15.89 20.25 13.27
C PRO A 67 -17.33 19.76 13.26
N ILE A 68 -17.72 18.90 12.31
CA ILE A 68 -19.11 18.48 12.07
C ILE A 68 -19.39 17.13 12.73
N ILE A 69 -18.34 16.39 13.05
CA ILE A 69 -18.50 15.01 13.57
C ILE A 69 -18.96 15.05 15.02
N PRO A 70 -20.10 14.42 15.37
CA PRO A 70 -20.59 14.34 16.74
C PRO A 70 -19.87 13.20 17.50
N TYR A 71 -18.56 13.31 17.60
CA TYR A 71 -17.69 12.31 18.25
C TYR A 71 -16.57 13.01 18.99
N GLU A 72 -16.45 12.74 20.29
CA GLU A 72 -15.36 13.24 21.11
C GLU A 72 -14.15 12.32 20.97
N PHE A 73 -13.10 12.83 20.35
CA PHE A 73 -11.86 12.08 20.18
C PHE A 73 -11.12 11.98 21.51
N THR A 74 -10.68 10.78 21.85
CA THR A 74 -9.78 10.56 22.98
C THR A 74 -8.42 11.25 22.73
N PRO A 75 -7.66 11.59 23.79
CA PRO A 75 -6.33 12.17 23.62
C PRO A 75 -5.39 11.32 22.73
N ARG A 76 -5.54 10.01 22.77
CA ARG A 76 -4.78 9.06 21.94
C ARG A 76 -5.14 9.18 20.46
N GLU A 77 -6.42 9.30 20.13
CA GLU A 77 -6.92 9.48 18.77
C GLU A 77 -6.48 10.82 18.20
N VAL A 78 -6.53 11.89 19.00
CA VAL A 78 -6.02 13.21 18.61
C VAL A 78 -4.52 13.16 18.31
N ASN A 79 -3.75 12.48 19.15
CA ASN A 79 -2.31 12.29 18.92
C ASN A 79 -2.05 11.49 17.64
N PHE A 80 -2.88 10.51 17.34
CA PHE A 80 -2.75 9.77 16.09
C PHE A 80 -3.02 10.62 14.84
N ILE A 81 -4.09 11.42 14.87
CA ILE A 81 -4.39 12.36 13.78
C ILE A 81 -3.21 13.34 13.59
N LYS A 82 -2.67 13.89 14.68
CA LYS A 82 -1.48 14.76 14.64
C LYS A 82 -0.27 14.05 14.07
N ALA A 83 0.00 12.80 14.49
CA ALA A 83 1.11 11.99 13.97
C ALA A 83 0.98 11.73 12.47
N LEU A 84 -0.25 11.40 12.00
CA LEU A 84 -0.54 11.18 10.59
C LEU A 84 -0.32 12.45 9.76
N LEU A 85 -0.72 13.61 10.26
CA LEU A 85 -0.53 14.90 9.58
C LEU A 85 0.93 15.37 9.62
N CYS A 86 1.59 15.33 10.77
CA CYS A 86 2.98 15.79 10.92
C CYS A 86 3.95 14.87 10.18
N GLY A 87 3.87 13.56 10.43
CA GLY A 87 4.70 12.57 9.74
C GLY A 87 4.40 12.50 8.25
N GLY A 88 3.11 12.48 7.87
CA GLY A 88 2.67 12.49 6.49
C GLY A 88 3.09 13.75 5.75
N GLY A 89 3.00 14.92 6.37
CA GLY A 89 3.48 16.19 5.81
C GLY A 89 4.97 16.18 5.54
N LEU A 90 5.78 15.63 6.46
CA LEU A 90 7.22 15.46 6.25
C LEU A 90 7.52 14.49 5.10
N ILE A 91 6.82 13.37 5.02
CA ILE A 91 6.95 12.39 3.92
C ILE A 91 6.59 13.03 2.58
N VAL A 92 5.49 13.80 2.51
CA VAL A 92 5.10 14.54 1.29
C VAL A 92 6.16 15.55 0.88
N LEU A 93 6.75 16.26 1.84
CA LEU A 93 7.84 17.21 1.57
C LEU A 93 9.05 16.48 0.96
N ILE A 94 9.47 15.38 1.57
CA ILE A 94 10.61 14.58 1.08
C ILE A 94 10.32 14.02 -0.31
N GLY A 95 9.12 13.47 -0.54
CA GLY A 95 8.71 12.98 -1.83
C GLY A 95 8.66 14.08 -2.91
N ALA A 96 8.16 15.27 -2.55
CA ALA A 96 8.13 16.42 -3.47
C ALA A 96 9.54 16.93 -3.83
N LEU A 97 10.47 16.91 -2.88
CA LEU A 97 11.86 17.21 -3.13
C LEU A 97 12.51 16.15 -4.04
N ASP A 98 12.17 14.87 -3.84
CA ASP A 98 12.65 13.78 -4.72
C ASP A 98 12.10 13.92 -6.13
N ASP A 99 10.80 14.15 -6.28
CA ASP A 99 10.15 14.32 -7.58
C ASP A 99 10.73 15.50 -8.39
N ARG A 100 11.34 16.48 -7.71
CA ARG A 100 11.98 17.64 -8.35
C ARG A 100 13.49 17.51 -8.54
N PHE A 101 14.20 16.94 -7.56
CA PHE A 101 15.67 16.98 -7.47
C PHE A 101 16.32 15.60 -7.55
N GLU A 102 15.55 14.51 -7.65
CA GLU A 102 16.03 13.13 -7.70
C GLU A 102 17.01 12.81 -6.54
N LEU A 103 16.49 12.84 -5.32
CA LEU A 103 17.26 12.61 -4.09
C LEU A 103 17.90 11.21 -4.07
N SER A 104 19.03 11.07 -3.41
CA SER A 104 19.61 9.75 -3.20
C SER A 104 18.74 8.87 -2.31
N ALA A 105 18.77 7.55 -2.54
CA ALA A 105 18.02 6.59 -1.73
C ALA A 105 18.31 6.69 -0.23
N LYS A 106 19.55 7.08 0.15
CA LYS A 106 19.96 7.28 1.55
C LYS A 106 19.22 8.47 2.18
N VAL A 107 19.09 9.58 1.47
CA VAL A 107 18.38 10.78 1.94
C VAL A 107 16.89 10.49 2.12
N LYS A 108 16.27 9.81 1.15
CA LYS A 108 14.87 9.36 1.27
C LYS A 108 14.64 8.45 2.47
N LEU A 109 15.52 7.46 2.65
CA LEU A 109 15.44 6.54 3.79
C LEU A 109 15.59 7.27 5.13
N LEU A 110 16.55 8.20 5.23
CA LEU A 110 16.74 9.00 6.43
C LEU A 110 15.49 9.82 6.77
N GLY A 111 14.89 10.45 5.77
CA GLY A 111 13.65 11.20 5.95
C GLY A 111 12.48 10.34 6.42
N GLN A 112 12.34 9.14 5.90
CA GLN A 112 11.32 8.18 6.34
C GLN A 112 11.57 7.73 7.80
N ILE A 113 12.82 7.49 8.18
CA ILE A 113 13.19 7.17 9.57
C ILE A 113 12.84 8.34 10.49
N ILE A 114 13.14 9.59 10.11
CA ILE A 114 12.79 10.77 10.90
C ILE A 114 11.27 10.88 11.07
N ALA A 115 10.49 10.67 9.98
CA ALA A 115 9.04 10.68 10.07
C ALA A 115 8.51 9.57 11.00
N ALA A 116 9.07 8.37 10.95
CA ALA A 116 8.72 7.28 11.85
C ALA A 116 9.12 7.59 13.30
N CYS A 117 10.27 8.22 13.53
CA CYS A 117 10.69 8.68 14.88
C CYS A 117 9.74 9.76 15.43
N ILE A 118 9.26 10.69 14.61
CA ILE A 118 8.25 11.69 15.02
C ILE A 118 6.97 10.96 15.49
N VAL A 119 6.52 9.95 14.77
CA VAL A 119 5.33 9.16 15.16
C VAL A 119 5.54 8.46 16.50
N VAL A 120 6.69 7.81 16.68
CA VAL A 120 6.97 7.00 17.88
C VAL A 120 7.26 7.87 19.08
N PHE A 121 8.24 8.78 18.99
CA PHE A 121 8.71 9.58 20.12
C PHE A 121 7.89 10.84 20.35
N GLY A 122 7.38 11.47 19.27
CA GLY A 122 6.57 12.68 19.39
C GLY A 122 5.14 12.42 19.81
N PHE A 123 4.56 11.31 19.37
CA PHE A 123 3.13 11.02 19.58
C PHE A 123 2.85 9.70 20.32
N GLY A 124 3.87 8.95 20.70
CA GLY A 124 3.74 7.72 21.50
C GLY A 124 3.02 6.57 20.76
N ILE A 125 3.16 6.49 19.44
CA ILE A 125 2.50 5.45 18.65
C ILE A 125 3.49 4.31 18.40
N THR A 126 3.22 3.15 19.03
CA THR A 126 4.03 1.94 18.95
C THR A 126 3.17 0.70 18.73
N VAL A 127 3.80 -0.37 18.25
CA VAL A 127 3.23 -1.74 18.26
C VAL A 127 3.37 -2.30 19.66
N ASP A 128 2.32 -2.19 20.47
CA ASP A 128 2.39 -2.56 21.90
C ASP A 128 2.18 -4.06 22.14
N PHE A 129 1.54 -4.76 21.20
CA PHE A 129 1.16 -6.16 21.34
C PHE A 129 1.41 -6.94 20.05
N VAL A 130 1.83 -8.18 20.21
CA VAL A 130 1.85 -9.17 19.13
C VAL A 130 1.03 -10.36 19.58
N ASN A 131 0.03 -10.72 18.80
CA ASN A 131 -0.71 -11.95 18.99
C ASN A 131 -0.07 -13.06 18.15
N ILE A 132 0.39 -14.11 18.83
CA ILE A 132 0.92 -15.30 18.17
C ILE A 132 -0.27 -16.18 17.78
N PRO A 133 -0.45 -16.54 16.51
CA PRO A 133 -1.51 -17.44 16.08
C PRO A 133 -1.51 -18.72 16.89
N PHE A 134 -2.69 -19.23 17.22
CA PHE A 134 -2.91 -20.48 18.00
C PHE A 134 -2.57 -20.45 19.49
N ASN A 135 -2.02 -19.36 19.98
CA ASN A 135 -1.78 -19.17 21.40
C ASN A 135 -2.63 -17.97 21.87
N ASN A 136 -3.76 -18.20 22.51
CA ASN A 136 -4.69 -17.15 22.98
C ASN A 136 -4.08 -16.20 24.04
N THR A 137 -2.76 -16.09 24.06
CA THR A 137 -2.02 -15.20 24.95
C THR A 137 -1.52 -13.97 24.19
N TYR A 138 -1.83 -12.81 24.76
CA TYR A 138 -1.29 -11.54 24.32
C TYR A 138 0.07 -11.32 24.95
N SER A 139 1.10 -11.17 24.13
CA SER A 139 2.41 -10.77 24.59
C SER A 139 2.54 -9.25 24.41
N SER A 140 2.57 -8.50 25.53
CA SER A 140 3.00 -7.10 25.50
C SER A 140 4.45 -7.06 25.08
N LEU A 141 4.77 -6.17 24.15
CA LEU A 141 6.15 -5.97 23.73
C LEU A 141 6.81 -4.93 24.65
N GLU A 142 7.97 -5.28 25.15
CA GLU A 142 8.84 -4.33 25.82
C GLU A 142 9.24 -3.18 24.88
N SER A 143 9.35 -1.96 25.40
CA SER A 143 9.60 -0.76 24.59
C SER A 143 10.83 -0.87 23.70
N TRP A 144 11.88 -1.56 24.15
CA TRP A 144 13.11 -1.76 23.37
C TRP A 144 12.92 -2.64 22.12
N ILE A 145 11.85 -3.46 22.06
CA ILE A 145 11.44 -4.22 20.87
C ILE A 145 10.37 -3.44 20.10
N ALA A 146 9.37 -2.90 20.80
CA ALA A 146 8.23 -2.21 20.22
C ALA A 146 8.65 -1.01 19.35
N ILE A 147 9.59 -0.20 19.83
CA ILE A 147 10.07 1.00 19.13
C ILE A 147 10.76 0.66 17.80
N PRO A 148 11.84 -0.17 17.79
CA PRO A 148 12.48 -0.53 16.52
C PRO A 148 11.56 -1.26 15.54
N LEU A 149 10.68 -2.12 16.03
CA LEU A 149 9.70 -2.84 15.21
C LEU A 149 8.73 -1.86 14.54
N THR A 150 8.24 -0.85 15.28
CA THR A 150 7.35 0.17 14.73
C THR A 150 8.03 1.01 13.66
N ILE A 151 9.26 1.46 13.90
CA ILE A 151 10.03 2.22 12.91
C ILE A 151 10.29 1.37 11.67
N PHE A 152 10.71 0.12 11.85
CA PHE A 152 10.94 -0.82 10.75
C PHE A 152 9.67 -1.06 9.94
N TRP A 153 8.51 -1.23 10.60
CA TRP A 153 7.22 -1.40 9.94
C TRP A 153 6.84 -0.18 9.10
N ILE A 154 6.89 1.03 9.68
CA ILE A 154 6.53 2.26 8.98
C ILE A 154 7.42 2.45 7.74
N VAL A 155 8.73 2.33 7.91
CA VAL A 155 9.70 2.50 6.82
C VAL A 155 9.56 1.39 5.79
N GLY A 156 9.36 0.14 6.22
CA GLY A 156 9.22 -1.02 5.35
C GLY A 156 7.99 -0.93 4.45
N VAL A 157 6.82 -0.62 5.02
CA VAL A 157 5.57 -0.45 4.26
C VAL A 157 5.63 0.76 3.34
N THR A 158 6.21 1.88 3.80
CA THR A 158 6.40 3.08 2.99
C THR A 158 7.22 2.76 1.73
N ASN A 159 8.34 2.05 1.89
CA ASN A 159 9.16 1.63 0.75
C ASN A 159 8.48 0.57 -0.12
N ALA A 160 7.74 -0.37 0.46
CA ALA A 160 7.05 -1.40 -0.30
C ALA A 160 6.00 -0.81 -1.26
N VAL A 161 5.23 0.19 -0.81
CA VAL A 161 4.27 0.90 -1.67
C VAL A 161 4.99 1.75 -2.71
N ASN A 162 6.09 2.38 -2.38
CA ASN A 162 6.88 3.15 -3.35
C ASN A 162 7.46 2.23 -4.47
N LEU A 163 7.91 1.04 -4.12
CA LEU A 163 8.50 0.10 -5.10
C LEU A 163 7.48 -0.47 -6.10
N ILE A 164 6.20 -0.55 -5.77
CA ILE A 164 5.17 -0.99 -6.73
C ILE A 164 4.68 0.12 -7.65
N ASP A 165 5.07 1.38 -7.45
CA ASP A 165 4.66 2.52 -8.30
C ASP A 165 5.40 2.53 -9.65
N GLY A 166 5.26 1.44 -10.40
CA GLY A 166 5.91 1.25 -11.70
C GLY A 166 4.98 1.34 -12.91
N LEU A 167 3.64 1.40 -12.71
CA LEU A 167 2.64 1.48 -13.77
C LEU A 167 1.53 2.48 -13.42
N ASP A 168 0.96 3.14 -14.45
CA ASP A 168 -0.16 4.07 -14.29
C ASP A 168 -1.29 3.48 -13.45
N GLY A 169 -1.64 4.13 -12.35
CA GLY A 169 -2.70 3.76 -11.43
C GLY A 169 -2.37 2.61 -10.48
N LEU A 170 -1.24 1.91 -10.65
CA LEU A 170 -0.97 0.68 -9.90
C LEU A 170 -0.90 0.93 -8.40
N ALA A 171 0.01 1.77 -7.94
CA ALA A 171 0.19 2.00 -6.50
C ALA A 171 -1.01 2.74 -5.89
N ALA A 172 -1.60 3.70 -6.60
CA ALA A 172 -2.82 4.38 -6.13
C ALA A 172 -3.99 3.41 -5.91
N GLY A 173 -4.25 2.52 -6.87
CA GLY A 173 -5.36 1.58 -6.75
C GLY A 173 -5.12 0.46 -5.76
N VAL A 174 -3.91 -0.13 -5.69
CA VAL A 174 -3.57 -1.12 -4.67
C VAL A 174 -3.69 -0.52 -3.27
N SER A 175 -3.18 0.71 -3.07
CA SER A 175 -3.33 1.43 -1.80
C SER A 175 -4.79 1.74 -1.50
N GLY A 176 -5.58 2.12 -2.51
CA GLY A 176 -7.02 2.35 -2.37
C GLY A 176 -7.78 1.09 -1.92
N ILE A 177 -7.47 -0.07 -2.50
CA ILE A 177 -8.04 -1.36 -2.09
C ILE A 177 -7.64 -1.71 -0.65
N ALA A 178 -6.37 -1.52 -0.30
CA ALA A 178 -5.89 -1.76 1.07
C ALA A 178 -6.60 -0.84 2.09
N ILE A 179 -6.75 0.45 1.78
CA ILE A 179 -7.45 1.43 2.63
C ILE A 179 -8.95 1.10 2.73
N ALA A 180 -9.59 0.68 1.63
CA ALA A 180 -10.98 0.23 1.66
C ALA A 180 -11.16 -1.02 2.55
N THR A 181 -10.20 -1.94 2.54
CA THR A 181 -10.17 -3.11 3.41
C THR A 181 -10.06 -2.69 4.89
N ILE A 182 -9.13 -1.76 5.21
CA ILE A 182 -8.99 -1.24 6.60
C ILE A 182 -10.28 -0.53 7.03
N ALA A 183 -10.91 0.25 6.13
CA ALA A 183 -12.19 0.91 6.41
C ALA A 183 -13.29 -0.11 6.75
N ALA A 184 -13.44 -1.17 5.94
CA ALA A 184 -14.43 -2.23 6.17
C ALA A 184 -14.21 -2.91 7.52
N MET A 185 -12.95 -3.24 7.85
CA MET A 185 -12.60 -3.82 9.14
C MET A 185 -12.87 -2.85 10.29
N ALA A 186 -12.53 -1.58 10.15
CA ALA A 186 -12.78 -0.55 11.16
C ALA A 186 -14.29 -0.38 11.43
N PHE A 187 -15.14 -0.50 10.41
CA PHE A 187 -16.60 -0.52 10.57
C PHE A 187 -17.05 -1.75 11.37
N VAL A 188 -16.59 -2.94 11.02
CA VAL A 188 -16.93 -4.18 11.74
C VAL A 188 -16.50 -4.11 13.21
N MET A 189 -15.36 -3.47 13.46
CA MET A 189 -14.77 -3.35 14.80
C MET A 189 -15.28 -2.13 15.59
N GLY A 190 -16.15 -1.29 15.02
CA GLY A 190 -16.65 -0.07 15.65
C GLY A 190 -15.59 1.03 15.83
N ASN A 191 -14.46 0.94 15.11
CA ASN A 191 -13.40 1.95 15.18
C ASN A 191 -13.74 3.15 14.29
N THR A 192 -14.52 4.06 14.86
CA THR A 192 -15.06 5.27 14.22
C THR A 192 -13.99 6.15 13.58
N MET A 193 -12.89 6.42 14.30
CA MET A 193 -11.82 7.29 13.84
C MET A 193 -11.09 6.69 12.63
N VAL A 194 -10.69 5.42 12.71
CA VAL A 194 -9.97 4.77 11.61
C VAL A 194 -10.87 4.66 10.38
N ALA A 195 -12.16 4.30 10.54
CA ALA A 195 -13.12 4.27 9.44
C ALA A 195 -13.24 5.63 8.74
N MET A 196 -13.35 6.72 9.51
CA MET A 196 -13.38 8.07 8.98
C MET A 196 -12.12 8.41 8.18
N LEU A 197 -10.94 8.26 8.78
CA LEU A 197 -9.67 8.59 8.14
C LEU A 197 -9.47 7.78 6.84
N CYS A 198 -9.81 6.50 6.85
CA CYS A 198 -9.74 5.64 5.67
C CYS A 198 -10.67 6.12 4.56
N LEU A 199 -11.92 6.51 4.87
CA LEU A 199 -12.87 6.98 3.85
C LEU A 199 -12.45 8.32 3.25
N LEU A 200 -11.95 9.26 4.05
CA LEU A 200 -11.42 10.54 3.55
C LEU A 200 -10.22 10.31 2.61
N LEU A 201 -9.29 9.45 3.01
CA LEU A 201 -8.13 9.12 2.20
C LEU A 201 -8.52 8.36 0.92
N LEU A 202 -9.46 7.42 1.01
CA LEU A 202 -10.01 6.69 -0.13
C LEU A 202 -10.67 7.62 -1.15
N GLY A 203 -11.45 8.61 -0.69
CA GLY A 203 -12.03 9.63 -1.54
C GLY A 203 -10.96 10.40 -2.30
N SER A 204 -9.90 10.82 -1.60
CA SER A 204 -8.77 11.54 -2.20
C SER A 204 -8.04 10.68 -3.25
N ILE A 205 -7.84 9.38 -2.99
CA ILE A 205 -7.21 8.45 -3.92
C ILE A 205 -8.09 8.25 -5.16
N ILE A 206 -9.39 8.02 -4.99
CA ILE A 206 -10.30 7.79 -6.12
C ILE A 206 -10.39 9.03 -7.00
N GLY A 207 -10.51 10.24 -6.42
CA GLY A 207 -10.49 11.48 -7.19
C GLY A 207 -9.21 11.66 -8.00
N PHE A 208 -8.05 11.35 -7.42
CA PHE A 208 -6.76 11.37 -8.12
C PHE A 208 -6.67 10.30 -9.22
N LEU A 209 -7.20 9.11 -9.00
CA LEU A 209 -7.12 7.97 -9.91
C LEU A 209 -7.78 8.25 -11.27
N PHE A 210 -8.77 9.15 -11.35
CA PHE A 210 -9.33 9.63 -12.63
C PHE A 210 -8.28 10.25 -13.56
N PHE A 211 -7.19 10.78 -13.01
CA PHE A 211 -6.11 11.36 -13.79
C PHE A 211 -4.88 10.46 -13.89
N ASN A 212 -4.73 9.51 -12.99
CA ASN A 212 -3.58 8.61 -12.90
C ASN A 212 -3.82 7.24 -13.55
N PHE A 213 -5.09 6.80 -13.73
CA PHE A 213 -5.38 5.54 -14.40
C PHE A 213 -4.98 5.60 -15.88
N HIS A 214 -4.53 4.45 -16.40
CA HIS A 214 -3.96 4.37 -17.77
C HIS A 214 -4.95 4.74 -18.88
N PRO A 215 -4.60 5.64 -19.82
CA PRO A 215 -3.35 6.40 -19.93
C PRO A 215 -3.29 7.59 -18.94
N ALA A 216 -2.26 7.63 -18.10
CA ALA A 216 -2.13 8.65 -17.07
C ALA A 216 -1.92 10.06 -17.65
N LYS A 217 -2.48 11.07 -16.98
CA LYS A 217 -2.30 12.50 -17.27
C LYS A 217 -1.32 13.18 -16.31
N ILE A 218 -1.02 12.53 -15.19
CA ILE A 218 -0.07 12.91 -14.15
C ILE A 218 0.36 11.65 -13.39
N PHE A 219 1.64 11.54 -13.05
CA PHE A 219 2.14 10.48 -12.18
C PHE A 219 1.97 10.84 -10.72
N MET A 220 1.80 9.82 -9.89
CA MET A 220 1.68 9.98 -8.45
C MET A 220 2.98 10.54 -7.85
N GLY A 221 4.12 10.06 -8.32
CA GLY A 221 5.46 10.40 -7.86
C GLY A 221 5.79 9.83 -6.49
N ASP A 222 7.03 10.06 -6.04
CA ASP A 222 7.46 9.70 -4.70
C ASP A 222 6.67 10.46 -3.62
N THR A 223 6.21 11.67 -3.95
CA THR A 223 5.27 12.44 -3.11
C THR A 223 4.05 11.63 -2.70
N GLY A 224 3.47 10.86 -3.61
CA GLY A 224 2.24 10.11 -3.33
C GLY A 224 2.50 8.68 -2.87
N SER A 225 3.43 7.96 -3.49
CA SER A 225 3.69 6.57 -3.16
C SER A 225 4.27 6.42 -1.73
N LEU A 226 5.17 7.32 -1.32
CA LEU A 226 5.66 7.35 0.06
C LEU A 226 4.56 7.76 1.05
N PHE A 227 3.73 8.77 0.70
CA PHE A 227 2.63 9.21 1.56
C PHE A 227 1.59 8.10 1.77
N LEU A 228 1.14 7.43 0.71
CA LEU A 228 0.18 6.34 0.82
C LEU A 228 0.75 5.15 1.61
N GLY A 229 2.02 4.82 1.40
CA GLY A 229 2.70 3.78 2.18
C GLY A 229 2.79 4.12 3.67
N PHE A 230 3.12 5.36 4.00
CA PHE A 230 3.13 5.86 5.38
C PHE A 230 1.74 5.82 6.03
N CYS A 231 0.71 6.30 5.32
CA CYS A 231 -0.67 6.23 5.81
C CYS A 231 -1.12 4.79 6.04
N LEU A 232 -0.85 3.88 5.09
CA LEU A 232 -1.17 2.47 5.22
C LEU A 232 -0.48 1.84 6.41
N ALA A 233 0.80 2.14 6.63
CA ALA A 233 1.55 1.64 7.79
C ALA A 233 0.88 2.05 9.11
N LEU A 234 0.51 3.33 9.24
CA LEU A 234 -0.10 3.85 10.47
C LEU A 234 -1.53 3.35 10.66
N LEU A 235 -2.37 3.41 9.62
CA LEU A 235 -3.76 2.96 9.69
C LEU A 235 -3.86 1.46 9.98
N ALA A 236 -2.95 0.65 9.42
CA ALA A 236 -2.87 -0.77 9.73
C ALA A 236 -2.47 -1.02 11.20
N LEU A 237 -1.58 -0.22 11.78
CA LEU A 237 -1.19 -0.36 13.18
C LEU A 237 -2.35 -0.07 14.16
N LEU A 238 -3.17 0.95 13.88
CA LEU A 238 -4.27 1.34 14.77
C LEU A 238 -5.57 0.61 14.51
N GLY A 239 -5.82 0.25 13.26
CA GLY A 239 -7.03 -0.51 12.92
C GLY A 239 -7.17 -1.79 13.76
N PHE A 240 -6.07 -2.28 14.32
CA PHE A 240 -6.00 -3.55 15.02
C PHE A 240 -5.67 -3.46 16.51
N LYS A 241 -5.34 -2.26 17.04
CA LYS A 241 -4.98 -2.10 18.48
C LYS A 241 -6.13 -2.30 19.45
N GLN A 242 -7.36 -2.04 19.02
CA GLN A 242 -8.53 -2.11 19.92
C GLN A 242 -9.02 -3.54 20.17
N ILE A 243 -8.59 -4.48 19.32
CA ILE A 243 -8.98 -5.88 19.48
C ILE A 243 -7.69 -6.69 19.59
N ALA A 244 -7.42 -7.09 20.80
CA ALA A 244 -6.33 -7.98 21.18
C ALA A 244 -6.32 -9.33 20.43
N VAL A 245 -7.30 -9.59 19.58
CA VAL A 245 -7.57 -10.84 18.87
C VAL A 245 -6.99 -10.83 17.42
N VAL A 246 -6.63 -9.66 16.84
CA VAL A 246 -6.21 -9.63 15.46
C VAL A 246 -4.72 -9.91 15.33
N SER A 247 -4.43 -11.05 14.78
CA SER A 247 -3.09 -11.55 14.43
C SER A 247 -2.31 -10.56 13.54
N PHE A 248 -0.98 -10.53 13.70
CA PHE A 248 -0.04 -9.85 12.79
C PHE A 248 -0.22 -10.26 11.31
N ILE A 249 -0.89 -11.39 11.05
CA ILE A 249 -1.26 -11.87 9.72
C ILE A 249 -2.16 -10.88 8.98
N THR A 250 -3.10 -10.21 9.67
CA THR A 250 -4.07 -9.32 9.02
C THR A 250 -3.42 -8.10 8.35
N PRO A 251 -2.53 -7.33 9.01
CA PRO A 251 -1.76 -6.28 8.33
C PRO A 251 -0.94 -6.80 7.15
N LEU A 252 -0.34 -7.99 7.29
CA LEU A 252 0.43 -8.60 6.20
C LEU A 252 -0.45 -8.98 5.00
N LEU A 253 -1.70 -9.41 5.22
CA LEU A 253 -2.66 -9.66 4.15
C LEU A 253 -3.05 -8.37 3.43
N ILE A 254 -3.41 -7.33 4.16
CA ILE A 254 -3.87 -6.05 3.59
C ILE A 254 -2.81 -5.45 2.66
N ILE A 255 -1.55 -5.52 3.06
CA ILE A 255 -0.41 -4.97 2.30
C ILE A 255 0.36 -6.10 1.59
N GLY A 256 -0.28 -7.25 1.39
CA GLY A 256 0.36 -8.48 0.92
C GLY A 256 1.03 -8.34 -0.44
N VAL A 257 0.41 -7.63 -1.38
CA VAL A 257 0.98 -7.40 -2.72
C VAL A 257 2.28 -6.57 -2.64
N PRO A 258 2.30 -5.36 -2.06
CA PRO A 258 3.52 -4.58 -1.92
C PRO A 258 4.63 -5.30 -1.14
N LEU A 259 4.28 -5.92 -0.03
CA LEU A 259 5.26 -6.61 0.82
C LEU A 259 5.86 -7.83 0.16
N SER A 260 5.04 -8.68 -0.49
CA SER A 260 5.54 -9.88 -1.18
C SER A 260 6.43 -9.52 -2.37
N ASP A 261 6.06 -8.50 -3.16
CA ASP A 261 6.87 -8.04 -4.29
C ASP A 261 8.23 -7.50 -3.82
N THR A 262 8.25 -6.71 -2.75
CA THR A 262 9.47 -6.21 -2.11
C THR A 262 10.32 -7.35 -1.54
N PHE A 263 9.70 -8.30 -0.84
CA PHE A 263 10.37 -9.47 -0.29
C PHE A 263 11.07 -10.28 -1.38
N PHE A 264 10.36 -10.60 -2.47
CA PHE A 264 10.94 -11.33 -3.61
C PHE A 264 12.08 -10.56 -4.26
N ALA A 265 11.97 -9.23 -4.38
CA ALA A 265 13.05 -8.41 -4.90
C ALA A 265 14.32 -8.47 -4.02
N ILE A 266 14.16 -8.38 -2.70
CA ILE A 266 15.30 -8.49 -1.75
C ILE A 266 15.95 -9.85 -1.83
N VAL A 267 15.16 -10.94 -1.76
CA VAL A 267 15.68 -12.32 -1.82
C VAL A 267 16.40 -12.56 -3.14
N ARG A 268 15.83 -12.15 -4.27
CA ARG A 268 16.44 -12.30 -5.60
C ARG A 268 17.78 -11.57 -5.70
N ARG A 269 17.87 -10.33 -5.23
CA ARG A 269 19.12 -9.55 -5.22
C ARG A 269 20.18 -10.24 -4.35
N LYS A 270 19.80 -10.74 -3.17
CA LYS A 270 20.70 -11.49 -2.28
C LYS A 270 21.23 -12.76 -2.96
N LEU A 271 20.36 -13.54 -3.60
CA LEU A 271 20.76 -14.75 -4.33
C LEU A 271 21.68 -14.43 -5.52
N GLN A 272 21.46 -13.28 -6.17
CA GLN A 272 22.31 -12.79 -7.29
C GLN A 272 23.58 -12.05 -6.82
N LYS A 273 23.84 -11.99 -5.51
CA LYS A 273 24.96 -11.26 -4.89
C LYS A 273 25.01 -9.79 -5.30
N LYS A 274 23.85 -9.16 -5.52
CA LYS A 274 23.70 -7.74 -5.86
C LYS A 274 23.37 -6.91 -4.61
N PRO A 275 23.73 -5.62 -4.59
CA PRO A 275 23.32 -4.71 -3.52
C PRO A 275 21.77 -4.66 -3.40
N ILE A 276 21.26 -4.54 -2.16
CA ILE A 276 19.80 -4.53 -1.88
C ILE A 276 19.12 -3.36 -2.60
N PHE A 277 19.79 -2.23 -2.79
CA PHE A 277 19.26 -1.05 -3.47
C PHE A 277 19.53 -1.02 -5.00
N ALA A 278 20.07 -2.09 -5.57
CA ALA A 278 20.29 -2.16 -7.03
C ALA A 278 18.93 -2.17 -7.77
N PRO A 279 18.86 -1.56 -8.97
CA PRO A 279 17.66 -1.65 -9.82
C PRO A 279 17.31 -3.11 -10.10
N ASP A 280 16.00 -3.45 -10.06
CA ASP A 280 15.50 -4.78 -10.32
C ASP A 280 14.32 -4.73 -11.32
N LYS A 281 14.36 -5.59 -12.31
CA LYS A 281 13.29 -5.76 -13.30
C LYS A 281 12.40 -6.97 -13.01
N GLY A 282 12.59 -7.65 -11.87
CA GLY A 282 11.83 -8.85 -11.51
C GLY A 282 10.57 -8.56 -10.69
N HIS A 283 10.12 -7.31 -10.55
CA HIS A 283 8.86 -7.00 -9.88
C HIS A 283 7.67 -7.63 -10.60
N LEU A 284 6.61 -7.96 -9.85
CA LEU A 284 5.43 -8.67 -10.35
C LEU A 284 4.85 -8.04 -11.62
N HIS A 285 4.74 -6.71 -11.66
CA HIS A 285 4.21 -6.00 -12.81
C HIS A 285 5.10 -6.14 -14.07
N HIS A 286 6.43 -6.20 -13.93
CA HIS A 286 7.33 -6.47 -15.04
C HIS A 286 7.17 -7.89 -15.56
N CYS A 287 7.10 -8.88 -14.67
CA CYS A 287 6.91 -10.27 -15.03
C CYS A 287 5.59 -10.52 -15.76
N LEU A 288 4.49 -9.90 -15.32
CA LEU A 288 3.20 -9.98 -16.00
C LEU A 288 3.25 -9.34 -17.40
N ARG A 289 3.96 -8.21 -17.54
CA ARG A 289 4.19 -7.58 -18.85
C ARG A 289 5.01 -8.47 -19.79
N GLU A 290 6.02 -9.14 -19.29
CA GLU A 290 6.83 -10.12 -20.06
C GLU A 290 6.00 -11.34 -20.49
N LEU A 291 4.96 -11.72 -19.71
CA LEU A 291 4.00 -12.77 -20.08
C LEU A 291 3.01 -12.32 -21.16
N GLY A 292 3.09 -11.07 -21.66
CA GLY A 292 2.28 -10.56 -22.76
C GLY A 292 0.98 -9.85 -22.33
N PHE A 293 0.74 -9.62 -21.03
CA PHE A 293 -0.42 -8.85 -20.60
C PHE A 293 -0.25 -7.36 -20.95
N SER A 294 -1.34 -6.71 -21.38
CA SER A 294 -1.36 -5.26 -21.61
C SER A 294 -1.18 -4.49 -20.29
N HIS A 295 -0.86 -3.18 -20.35
CA HIS A 295 -0.73 -2.33 -19.17
C HIS A 295 -1.98 -2.41 -18.27
N ARG A 296 -3.18 -2.21 -18.84
CA ARG A 296 -4.44 -2.28 -18.10
C ARG A 296 -4.71 -3.66 -17.50
N GLN A 297 -4.46 -4.73 -18.26
CA GLN A 297 -4.63 -6.10 -17.75
C GLN A 297 -3.71 -6.39 -16.57
N THR A 298 -2.46 -5.99 -16.65
CA THR A 298 -1.49 -6.14 -15.55
C THR A 298 -1.98 -5.46 -14.27
N VAL A 299 -2.41 -4.20 -14.38
CA VAL A 299 -2.92 -3.43 -13.24
C VAL A 299 -4.18 -4.09 -12.66
N LEU A 300 -5.14 -4.48 -13.49
CA LEU A 300 -6.38 -5.12 -13.04
C LEU A 300 -6.14 -6.50 -12.40
N ILE A 301 -5.19 -7.29 -12.90
CA ILE A 301 -4.79 -8.56 -12.27
C ILE A 301 -4.25 -8.31 -10.86
N ILE A 302 -3.37 -7.32 -10.71
CA ILE A 302 -2.79 -6.99 -9.40
C ILE A 302 -3.85 -6.42 -8.46
N TYR A 303 -4.81 -5.63 -8.94
CA TYR A 303 -5.97 -5.19 -8.15
C TYR A 303 -6.82 -6.38 -7.69
N GLY A 304 -7.05 -7.37 -8.57
CA GLY A 304 -7.77 -8.59 -8.20
C GLY A 304 -7.07 -9.38 -7.09
N ILE A 305 -5.74 -9.50 -7.15
CA ILE A 305 -4.95 -10.15 -6.09
C ILE A 305 -5.02 -9.34 -4.79
N ALA A 306 -4.89 -8.00 -4.85
CA ALA A 306 -5.00 -7.14 -3.68
C ALA A 306 -6.39 -7.20 -3.03
N ALA A 307 -7.46 -7.19 -3.84
CA ALA A 307 -8.83 -7.32 -3.36
C ALA A 307 -9.09 -8.70 -2.73
N PHE A 308 -8.56 -9.76 -3.31
CA PHE A 308 -8.65 -11.11 -2.75
C PHE A 308 -7.98 -11.19 -1.37
N PHE A 309 -6.77 -10.65 -1.22
CA PHE A 309 -6.11 -10.57 0.09
C PHE A 309 -6.88 -9.67 1.07
N GLY A 310 -7.48 -8.59 0.59
CA GLY A 310 -8.35 -7.74 1.40
C GLY A 310 -9.56 -8.49 1.94
N ILE A 311 -10.23 -9.29 1.11
CA ILE A 311 -11.35 -10.15 1.54
C ILE A 311 -10.88 -11.17 2.59
N LEU A 312 -9.74 -11.83 2.36
CA LEU A 312 -9.16 -12.75 3.33
C LEU A 312 -8.85 -12.05 4.66
N ALA A 313 -8.36 -10.81 4.63
CA ALA A 313 -8.08 -10.03 5.83
C ALA A 313 -9.36 -9.73 6.63
N VAL A 314 -10.46 -9.38 5.95
CA VAL A 314 -11.77 -9.17 6.61
C VAL A 314 -12.30 -10.48 7.21
N ILE A 315 -12.22 -11.59 6.46
CA ILE A 315 -12.62 -12.92 6.96
C ILE A 315 -11.77 -13.31 8.18
N GLN A 316 -10.46 -13.16 8.11
CA GLN A 316 -9.53 -13.45 9.20
C GLN A 316 -9.84 -12.62 10.45
N SER A 317 -10.09 -11.33 10.26
CA SER A 317 -10.44 -10.43 11.36
C SER A 317 -11.76 -10.81 12.03
N SER A 318 -12.79 -11.13 11.22
CA SER A 318 -14.08 -11.59 11.75
C SER A 318 -13.97 -12.93 12.46
N ALA A 319 -13.20 -13.87 11.87
CA ALA A 319 -12.99 -15.19 12.48
C ALA A 319 -12.26 -15.12 13.82
N ALA A 320 -11.32 -14.17 13.95
CA ALA A 320 -10.62 -13.94 15.20
C ALA A 320 -11.54 -13.46 16.33
N LEU A 321 -12.61 -12.70 16.01
CA LEU A 321 -13.64 -12.32 16.99
C LEU A 321 -14.45 -13.52 17.53
N TYR A 322 -14.56 -14.59 16.74
CA TYR A 322 -15.29 -15.82 17.09
C TYR A 322 -14.37 -16.97 17.48
N GLU A 323 -13.08 -16.71 17.74
CA GLU A 323 -12.04 -17.69 18.11
C GLU A 323 -11.91 -18.87 17.12
N ALA A 324 -12.24 -18.64 15.85
CA ALA A 324 -12.23 -19.66 14.81
C ALA A 324 -10.80 -19.92 14.28
N ASN A 325 -9.94 -20.52 15.08
CA ASN A 325 -8.51 -20.76 14.79
C ASN A 325 -8.27 -21.55 13.48
N TRP A 326 -9.21 -22.42 13.07
CA TRP A 326 -9.12 -23.16 11.81
C TRP A 326 -9.12 -22.22 10.59
N VAL A 327 -9.80 -21.08 10.65
CA VAL A 327 -9.79 -20.06 9.57
C VAL A 327 -8.40 -19.48 9.43
N THR A 328 -7.74 -19.18 10.55
CA THR A 328 -6.34 -18.70 10.55
C THR A 328 -5.42 -19.70 9.85
N PHE A 329 -5.56 -21.00 10.13
CA PHE A 329 -4.78 -22.03 9.47
C PHE A 329 -5.03 -22.04 7.95
N VAL A 330 -6.29 -22.00 7.51
CA VAL A 330 -6.64 -21.97 6.09
C VAL A 330 -6.07 -20.72 5.41
N VAL A 331 -6.17 -19.56 6.04
CA VAL A 331 -5.63 -18.30 5.51
C VAL A 331 -4.12 -18.37 5.35
N ILE A 332 -3.40 -18.94 6.33
CA ILE A 332 -1.95 -19.16 6.24
C ILE A 332 -1.61 -20.08 5.05
N CYS A 333 -2.34 -21.16 4.87
CA CYS A 333 -2.13 -22.08 3.74
C CYS A 333 -2.33 -21.38 2.40
N ILE A 334 -3.38 -20.53 2.28
CA ILE A 334 -3.64 -19.72 1.10
C ILE A 334 -2.51 -18.72 0.85
N MET A 335 -2.05 -18.02 1.89
CA MET A 335 -0.91 -17.10 1.79
C MET A 335 0.34 -17.80 1.28
N LEU A 336 0.70 -18.96 1.85
CA LEU A 336 1.87 -19.72 1.44
C LEU A 336 1.75 -20.19 -0.02
N PHE A 337 0.56 -20.59 -0.44
CA PHE A 337 0.29 -20.95 -1.83
C PHE A 337 0.50 -19.76 -2.79
N PHE A 338 0.01 -18.57 -2.43
CA PHE A 338 0.22 -17.36 -3.24
C PHE A 338 1.68 -16.90 -3.24
N LEU A 339 2.40 -17.03 -2.11
CA LEU A 339 3.84 -16.78 -2.06
C LEU A 339 4.61 -17.75 -2.98
N GLN A 340 4.22 -19.04 -3.01
CA GLN A 340 4.81 -20.00 -3.94
C GLN A 340 4.59 -19.60 -5.40
N ILE A 341 3.35 -19.23 -5.78
CA ILE A 341 3.03 -18.74 -7.13
C ILE A 341 3.85 -17.48 -7.46
N GLY A 342 3.91 -16.53 -6.55
CA GLY A 342 4.70 -15.30 -6.71
C GLY A 342 6.18 -15.59 -6.93
N ALA A 343 6.76 -16.50 -6.15
CA ALA A 343 8.15 -16.93 -6.31
C ALA A 343 8.42 -17.61 -7.67
N GLU A 344 7.44 -18.36 -8.20
CA GLU A 344 7.53 -18.97 -9.54
C GLU A 344 7.41 -17.92 -10.66
N ILE A 345 6.46 -16.98 -10.55
CA ILE A 345 6.24 -15.90 -11.53
C ILE A 345 7.47 -15.00 -11.60
N THR A 346 7.98 -14.58 -10.46
CA THR A 346 9.14 -13.68 -10.37
C THR A 346 10.48 -14.37 -10.67
N GLY A 347 10.46 -15.68 -10.95
CA GLY A 347 11.64 -16.45 -11.34
C GLY A 347 12.64 -16.72 -10.21
N LEU A 348 12.22 -16.58 -8.96
CA LEU A 348 13.05 -16.83 -7.78
C LEU A 348 13.50 -18.29 -7.70
N ILE A 349 12.63 -19.23 -8.10
CA ILE A 349 12.86 -20.69 -8.04
C ILE A 349 13.54 -21.24 -9.32
N GLY A 350 13.97 -20.37 -10.23
CA GLY A 350 14.55 -20.73 -11.51
C GLY A 350 13.51 -21.07 -12.59
N LYS A 351 13.84 -20.78 -13.85
CA LYS A 351 12.89 -20.92 -14.97
C LYS A 351 12.45 -22.35 -15.26
N THR A 352 13.21 -23.35 -14.86
CA THR A 352 12.94 -24.78 -15.09
C THR A 352 12.10 -25.45 -13.99
N LYS A 353 12.10 -24.90 -12.77
CA LYS A 353 11.38 -25.47 -11.62
C LYS A 353 10.16 -24.59 -11.27
N ARG A 354 9.08 -24.73 -12.05
CA ARG A 354 7.81 -23.99 -11.86
C ARG A 354 6.64 -24.97 -11.70
N PRO A 355 6.57 -25.74 -10.59
CA PRO A 355 5.61 -26.83 -10.47
C PRO A 355 4.16 -26.35 -10.59
N VAL A 356 3.78 -25.26 -9.95
CA VAL A 356 2.41 -24.74 -9.96
C VAL A 356 2.04 -24.18 -11.33
N ILE A 357 2.89 -23.33 -11.92
CA ILE A 357 2.66 -22.77 -13.26
C ILE A 357 2.60 -23.89 -14.29
N ASN A 358 3.52 -24.86 -14.24
CA ASN A 358 3.55 -25.98 -15.16
C ASN A 358 2.32 -26.88 -15.00
N PHE A 359 1.79 -27.05 -13.79
CA PHE A 359 0.53 -27.75 -13.56
C PHE A 359 -0.64 -27.07 -14.27
N PHE A 360 -0.80 -25.75 -14.10
CA PHE A 360 -1.86 -24.98 -14.77
C PHE A 360 -1.69 -24.96 -16.31
N LEU A 361 -0.46 -24.84 -16.80
CA LEU A 361 -0.20 -24.92 -18.25
C LEU A 361 -0.58 -26.28 -18.82
N ARG A 362 -0.26 -27.38 -18.12
CA ARG A 362 -0.68 -28.74 -18.53
C ARG A 362 -2.19 -28.91 -18.51
N MET A 363 -2.90 -28.38 -17.52
CA MET A 363 -4.37 -28.39 -17.48
C MET A 363 -4.97 -27.62 -18.66
N ARG A 364 -4.42 -26.43 -18.98
CA ARG A 364 -4.86 -25.61 -20.11
C ARG A 364 -4.62 -26.29 -21.45
N MET A 365 -3.50 -26.99 -21.63
CA MET A 365 -3.21 -27.76 -22.84
C MET A 365 -4.16 -28.95 -22.99
N LYS A 366 -4.53 -29.63 -21.89
CA LYS A 366 -5.52 -30.71 -21.90
C LYS A 366 -6.94 -30.20 -22.23
N ALA A 367 -7.29 -28.98 -21.78
CA ALA A 367 -8.60 -28.38 -22.06
C ALA A 367 -8.74 -27.80 -23.49
N ASN A 368 -7.64 -27.55 -24.21
CA ASN A 368 -7.65 -26.96 -25.55
C ASN A 368 -6.53 -27.58 -26.42
N PRO A 369 -6.72 -28.83 -26.93
CA PRO A 369 -5.67 -29.58 -27.66
C PRO A 369 -5.22 -28.91 -28.97
N GLU A 370 -6.10 -28.12 -29.61
CA GLU A 370 -5.82 -27.52 -30.93
C GLU A 370 -4.81 -26.37 -30.93
N ARG A 371 -4.48 -25.79 -29.79
CA ARG A 371 -3.45 -24.72 -29.66
C ARG A 371 -2.04 -25.25 -29.42
N GLY A 372 -1.88 -26.51 -29.08
CA GLY A 372 -0.59 -27.16 -28.78
C GLY A 372 0.24 -27.57 -30.01
N SER A 373 -0.33 -27.53 -31.22
CA SER A 373 0.34 -27.96 -32.45
C SER A 373 1.00 -26.83 -33.25
N LYS A 374 0.99 -25.58 -32.74
CA LYS A 374 1.53 -24.39 -33.42
C LYS A 374 2.61 -23.65 -32.61
N SER A 375 3.36 -24.33 -31.75
CA SER A 375 4.52 -23.71 -31.08
C SER A 375 5.77 -24.57 -31.29
#